data_98a7af12b426ad534661388686a85b2e
#
_entry.id   98a7af12b426ad534661388686a85b2e
#
_cell.length_a   1.000
_cell.length_b   1.000
_cell.length_c   1.000
_cell.angle_alpha   90.00
_cell.angle_beta   90.00
_cell.angle_gamma   90.00
#
_symmetry.space_group_name_H-M   'P 1'
#
loop_
_entity.id
_entity.type
_entity.pdbx_description
1 polymer ?
#
loop_
_entity_poly.entity_id
_entity_poly.type
_entity_poly.pdbx_seq_one_letter_code
_entity_poly.pdbx_strand_id
1 'polypeptide(L)'
;MVTGPAVAGVLIATAGPGYALAVDAATYAVSAAALAGLRPRVPDPEDADGTDPGFLAQLRAGFAEVRSRTWVWAGLVGIAVYHVVLPSIFVLGPVLADRELDGASSWAVITVGFGVGAIVGDLVVIRLRLSRPMLVSCCGLAVASCQALIVGSGFPVAVIAVLDGVTGVAVSLYFTLWELSLQQHIPPAAISRVSSYDYLASGGLMPVGLALAGPAEAAFGLHATLHAMTLIAVPFALVLMALPAVRALRALDAVPAAP
;
A
#
# COMPACT_ATOMS: atom_id res chain seq x y z
N MET A 1 1.66 11.13 1.56
CA MET A 1 1.68 10.43 2.87
C MET A 1 2.92 10.71 3.74
N VAL A 2 3.89 11.49 3.33
CA VAL A 2 5.19 11.66 4.04
C VAL A 2 5.22 12.89 4.95
N THR A 3 4.43 13.91 4.67
CA THR A 3 4.34 15.11 5.50
C THR A 3 3.85 14.81 6.93
N GLY A 4 2.92 13.87 7.09
CA GLY A 4 2.39 13.47 8.39
C GLY A 4 3.47 12.96 9.35
N PRO A 5 4.20 11.89 9.01
CA PRO A 5 5.29 11.37 9.85
C PRO A 5 6.41 12.39 10.12
N ALA A 6 6.75 13.24 9.14
CA ALA A 6 7.76 14.27 9.32
C ALA A 6 7.30 15.34 10.33
N VAL A 7 6.07 15.84 10.21
CA VAL A 7 5.48 16.79 11.17
C VAL A 7 5.35 16.15 12.55
N ALA A 8 4.88 14.89 12.61
CA ALA A 8 4.80 14.15 13.86
C ALA A 8 6.18 14.00 14.54
N GLY A 9 7.22 13.65 13.75
CA GLY A 9 8.59 13.54 14.26
C GLY A 9 9.12 14.85 14.85
N VAL A 10 8.90 15.98 14.16
CA VAL A 10 9.29 17.31 14.67
C VAL A 10 8.49 17.67 15.94
N LEU A 11 7.18 17.42 15.96
CA LEU A 11 6.35 17.69 17.14
C LEU A 11 6.78 16.84 18.35
N ILE A 12 7.07 15.55 18.13
CA ILE A 12 7.55 14.66 19.18
C ILE A 12 8.91 15.15 19.73
N ALA A 13 9.82 15.53 18.85
CA ALA A 13 11.16 15.99 19.24
C ALA A 13 11.15 17.34 19.97
N THR A 14 10.23 18.26 19.64
CA THR A 14 10.21 19.63 20.17
C THR A 14 9.23 19.81 21.32
N ALA A 15 8.05 19.19 21.26
CA ALA A 15 6.94 19.40 22.19
C ALA A 15 6.51 18.13 22.95
N GLY A 16 7.05 16.97 22.55
CA GLY A 16 6.73 15.68 23.15
C GLY A 16 5.55 14.95 22.49
N PRO A 17 5.42 13.63 22.74
CA PRO A 17 4.44 12.79 22.07
C PRO A 17 2.98 13.18 22.36
N GLY A 18 2.69 13.75 23.53
CA GLY A 18 1.33 14.21 23.88
C GLY A 18 0.84 15.32 22.96
N TYR A 19 1.69 16.26 22.56
CA TYR A 19 1.32 17.31 21.61
C TYR A 19 1.10 16.77 20.19
N ALA A 20 1.90 15.81 19.76
CA ALA A 20 1.70 15.16 18.46
C ALA A 20 0.32 14.47 18.40
N LEU A 21 -0.06 13.74 19.45
CA LEU A 21 -1.39 13.12 19.57
C LEU A 21 -2.53 14.15 19.65
N ALA A 22 -2.32 15.27 20.32
CA ALA A 22 -3.32 16.34 20.41
C ALA A 22 -3.55 17.01 19.04
N VAL A 23 -2.49 17.25 18.27
CA VAL A 23 -2.60 17.78 16.89
C VAL A 23 -3.32 16.78 15.99
N ASP A 24 -2.98 15.51 16.07
CA ASP A 24 -3.66 14.45 15.30
C ASP A 24 -5.16 14.39 15.65
N ALA A 25 -5.51 14.36 16.93
CA ALA A 25 -6.89 14.41 17.38
C ALA A 25 -7.64 15.65 16.88
N ALA A 26 -6.98 16.82 16.86
CA ALA A 26 -7.57 18.05 16.33
C ALA A 26 -7.85 17.95 14.81
N THR A 27 -6.96 17.34 14.03
CA THR A 27 -7.20 17.11 12.59
C THR A 27 -8.39 16.19 12.35
N TYR A 28 -8.55 15.15 13.16
CA TYR A 28 -9.75 14.28 13.11
C TYR A 28 -11.02 15.05 13.48
N ALA A 29 -10.99 15.90 14.50
CA ALA A 29 -12.14 16.70 14.88
C ALA A 29 -12.56 17.69 13.78
N VAL A 30 -11.59 18.35 13.12
CA VAL A 30 -11.85 19.20 11.95
C VAL A 30 -12.44 18.40 10.80
N SER A 31 -11.90 17.24 10.49
CA SER A 31 -12.43 16.34 9.45
C SER A 31 -13.85 15.89 9.76
N ALA A 32 -14.14 15.51 10.99
CA ALA A 32 -15.47 15.12 11.44
C ALA A 32 -16.47 16.28 11.32
N ALA A 33 -16.08 17.49 11.70
CA ALA A 33 -16.90 18.69 11.56
C ALA A 33 -17.19 19.01 10.09
N ALA A 34 -16.19 18.89 9.21
CA ALA A 34 -16.36 19.07 7.78
C ALA A 34 -17.31 18.04 7.18
N LEU A 35 -17.18 16.76 7.54
CA LEU A 35 -18.07 15.69 7.11
C LEU A 35 -19.50 15.87 7.61
N ALA A 36 -19.70 16.34 8.85
CA ALA A 36 -21.02 16.63 9.40
C ALA A 36 -21.73 17.76 8.63
N GLY A 37 -20.98 18.67 8.00
CA GLY A 37 -21.51 19.70 7.11
C GLY A 37 -21.92 19.23 5.72
N LEU A 38 -21.50 18.02 5.31
CA LEU A 38 -21.87 17.46 4.01
C LEU A 38 -23.34 17.03 4.00
N ARG A 39 -24.08 17.51 3.01
CA ARG A 39 -25.42 17.01 2.73
C ARG A 39 -25.29 15.83 1.75
N PRO A 40 -25.58 14.59 2.20
CA PRO A 40 -25.57 13.45 1.28
C PRO A 40 -26.57 13.74 0.16
N ARG A 41 -26.15 13.57 -1.09
CA ARG A 41 -27.09 13.58 -2.20
C ARG A 41 -27.94 12.32 -2.05
N VAL A 42 -29.20 12.50 -1.70
CA VAL A 42 -30.18 11.40 -1.71
C VAL A 42 -30.31 10.98 -3.17
N PRO A 43 -30.08 9.69 -3.52
CA PRO A 43 -30.38 9.19 -4.87
C PRO A 43 -31.84 9.48 -5.19
N ASP A 44 -32.14 9.87 -6.43
CA ASP A 44 -33.52 10.06 -6.86
C ASP A 44 -34.31 8.77 -6.60
N PRO A 45 -35.55 8.85 -6.09
CA PRO A 45 -36.39 7.67 -5.86
C PRO A 45 -36.62 6.82 -7.14
N GLU A 46 -36.42 7.41 -8.32
CA GLU A 46 -36.48 6.71 -9.62
C GLU A 46 -35.25 5.82 -9.89
N ASP A 47 -34.09 6.09 -9.24
CA ASP A 47 -32.92 5.22 -9.31
C ASP A 47 -32.96 4.07 -8.28
N ALA A 48 -33.90 4.10 -7.35
CA ALA A 48 -34.16 3.05 -6.39
C ALA A 48 -35.09 2.01 -7.00
N ASP A 49 -34.56 1.18 -7.89
CA ASP A 49 -35.22 -0.09 -8.21
C ASP A 49 -35.42 -0.86 -6.89
N GLY A 50 -36.68 -0.93 -6.46
CA GLY A 50 -37.17 -1.16 -5.10
C GLY A 50 -36.81 -2.48 -4.41
N THR A 51 -35.64 -3.06 -4.67
CA THR A 51 -35.09 -4.19 -3.94
C THR A 51 -33.61 -3.95 -3.67
N ASP A 52 -33.30 -3.43 -2.48
CA ASP A 52 -31.92 -3.52 -1.96
C ASP A 52 -31.55 -5.02 -1.94
N PRO A 53 -30.59 -5.45 -2.76
CA PRO A 53 -30.25 -6.87 -2.89
C PRO A 53 -29.65 -7.48 -1.62
N GLY A 54 -29.63 -6.75 -0.53
CA GLY A 54 -29.09 -7.16 0.75
C GLY A 54 -27.54 -7.30 0.71
N PHE A 55 -26.92 -7.15 1.88
CA PHE A 55 -25.45 -7.16 2.02
C PHE A 55 -24.76 -8.37 1.39
N LEU A 56 -25.30 -9.59 1.61
CA LEU A 56 -24.69 -10.82 1.08
C LEU A 56 -24.79 -10.92 -0.45
N ALA A 57 -25.86 -10.42 -1.03
CA ALA A 57 -26.01 -10.40 -2.49
C ALA A 57 -25.05 -9.39 -3.13
N GLN A 58 -24.88 -8.22 -2.52
CA GLN A 58 -23.90 -7.22 -2.94
C GLN A 58 -22.46 -7.75 -2.82
N LEU A 59 -22.14 -8.46 -1.73
CA LEU A 59 -20.86 -9.12 -1.55
C LEU A 59 -20.62 -10.17 -2.64
N ARG A 60 -21.57 -11.06 -2.89
CA ARG A 60 -21.45 -12.06 -3.96
C ARG A 60 -21.28 -11.43 -5.35
N ALA A 61 -22.01 -10.37 -5.64
CA ALA A 61 -21.86 -9.64 -6.89
C ALA A 61 -20.48 -9.02 -7.04
N GLY A 62 -19.93 -8.42 -5.96
CA GLY A 62 -18.56 -7.93 -5.94
C GLY A 62 -17.53 -9.03 -6.16
N PHE A 63 -17.69 -10.19 -5.50
CA PHE A 63 -16.81 -11.35 -5.71
C PHE A 63 -16.88 -11.89 -7.14
N ALA A 64 -18.07 -11.96 -7.73
CA ALA A 64 -18.24 -12.36 -9.13
C ALA A 64 -17.49 -11.41 -10.08
N GLU A 65 -17.53 -10.10 -9.81
CA GLU A 65 -16.83 -9.08 -10.58
C GLU A 65 -15.30 -9.24 -10.47
N VAL A 66 -14.78 -9.43 -9.26
CA VAL A 66 -13.36 -9.72 -9.02
C VAL A 66 -12.93 -10.98 -9.75
N ARG A 67 -13.70 -12.08 -9.61
CA ARG A 67 -13.36 -13.38 -10.20
C ARG A 67 -13.43 -13.38 -11.73
N SER A 68 -14.27 -12.55 -12.32
CA SER A 68 -14.43 -12.44 -13.78
C SER A 68 -13.18 -11.90 -14.47
N ARG A 69 -12.30 -11.20 -13.73
CA ARG A 69 -11.09 -10.56 -14.26
C ARG A 69 -9.83 -11.13 -13.62
N THR A 70 -9.11 -11.96 -14.34
CA THR A 70 -7.88 -12.62 -13.83
C THR A 70 -6.87 -11.62 -13.27
N TRP A 71 -6.68 -10.47 -13.89
CA TRP A 71 -5.72 -9.46 -13.42
C TRP A 71 -6.15 -8.82 -12.08
N VAL A 72 -7.47 -8.70 -11.82
CA VAL A 72 -8.00 -8.13 -10.56
C VAL A 72 -7.77 -9.09 -9.41
N TRP A 73 -8.26 -10.34 -9.50
CA TRP A 73 -8.08 -11.26 -8.38
C TRP A 73 -6.61 -11.60 -8.13
N ALA A 74 -5.79 -11.68 -9.19
CA ALA A 74 -4.36 -11.89 -9.05
C ALA A 74 -3.68 -10.70 -8.35
N GLY A 75 -4.04 -9.46 -8.73
CA GLY A 75 -3.58 -8.26 -8.05
C GLY A 75 -3.99 -8.20 -6.58
N LEU A 76 -5.25 -8.56 -6.26
CA LEU A 76 -5.75 -8.62 -4.88
C LEU A 76 -4.98 -9.66 -4.04
N VAL A 77 -4.65 -10.83 -4.61
CA VAL A 77 -3.79 -11.81 -3.92
C VAL A 77 -2.38 -11.22 -3.71
N GLY A 78 -1.85 -10.47 -4.69
CA GLY A 78 -0.59 -9.74 -4.55
C GLY A 78 -0.60 -8.74 -3.41
N ILE A 79 -1.65 -7.93 -3.33
CA ILE A 79 -1.88 -6.98 -2.25
C ILE A 79 -1.98 -7.70 -0.89
N ALA A 80 -2.71 -8.82 -0.84
CA ALA A 80 -2.85 -9.63 0.37
C ALA A 80 -1.49 -10.16 0.86
N VAL A 81 -0.70 -10.74 -0.04
CA VAL A 81 0.65 -11.23 0.30
C VAL A 81 1.54 -10.07 0.75
N TYR A 82 1.53 -8.95 0.03
CA TYR A 82 2.27 -7.75 0.41
C TYR A 82 1.93 -7.30 1.84
N HIS A 83 0.64 -7.15 2.16
CA HIS A 83 0.19 -6.64 3.47
C HIS A 83 0.32 -7.65 4.62
N VAL A 84 0.37 -8.94 4.35
CA VAL A 84 0.68 -9.94 5.37
C VAL A 84 2.19 -9.98 5.66
N VAL A 85 3.03 -9.81 4.63
CA VAL A 85 4.47 -10.05 4.76
C VAL A 85 5.21 -8.76 5.11
N LEU A 86 5.11 -7.72 4.29
CA LEU A 86 6.02 -6.57 4.37
C LEU A 86 5.76 -5.58 5.52
N PRO A 87 4.52 -5.34 6.00
CA PRO A 87 4.32 -4.45 7.14
C PRO A 87 5.01 -4.91 8.42
N SER A 88 5.35 -6.19 8.53
CA SER A 88 6.14 -6.73 9.66
C SER A 88 7.49 -6.02 9.83
N ILE A 89 8.01 -5.36 8.78
CA ILE A 89 9.25 -4.57 8.86
C ILE A 89 9.11 -3.36 9.79
N PHE A 90 7.90 -2.82 9.97
CA PHE A 90 7.64 -1.74 10.93
C PHE A 90 7.71 -2.21 12.39
N VAL A 91 7.64 -3.52 12.61
CA VAL A 91 7.88 -4.16 13.92
C VAL A 91 9.34 -4.56 14.06
N LEU A 92 9.89 -5.25 13.05
CA LEU A 92 11.22 -5.85 13.11
C LEU A 92 12.35 -4.83 12.83
N GLY A 93 12.09 -3.79 12.04
CA GLY A 93 13.08 -2.77 11.71
C GLY A 93 13.58 -1.98 12.93
N PRO A 94 12.70 -1.45 13.80
CA PRO A 94 13.12 -0.86 15.05
C PRO A 94 13.94 -1.82 15.95
N VAL A 95 13.55 -3.10 16.00
CA VAL A 95 14.25 -4.13 16.77
C VAL A 95 15.65 -4.36 16.21
N LEU A 96 15.79 -4.43 14.88
CA LEU A 96 17.09 -4.54 14.22
C LEU A 96 17.94 -3.31 14.49
N ALA A 97 17.37 -2.13 14.38
CA ALA A 97 18.08 -0.88 14.61
C ALA A 97 18.61 -0.76 16.04
N ASP A 98 17.82 -1.20 17.04
CA ASP A 98 18.21 -1.20 18.44
C ASP A 98 19.32 -2.22 18.75
N ARG A 99 19.30 -3.38 18.10
CA ARG A 99 20.28 -4.46 18.37
C ARG A 99 21.57 -4.32 17.57
N GLU A 100 21.55 -3.77 16.37
CA GLU A 100 22.65 -3.87 15.40
C GLU A 100 23.09 -2.55 14.79
N LEU A 101 22.32 -1.47 14.99
CA LEU A 101 22.62 -0.14 14.51
C LEU A 101 22.64 0.85 15.69
N ASP A 102 22.55 2.15 15.43
CA ASP A 102 22.55 3.19 16.48
C ASP A 102 21.13 3.49 17.01
N GLY A 103 20.28 2.46 17.11
CA GLY A 103 18.95 2.56 17.70
C GLY A 103 17.94 3.36 16.86
N ALA A 104 17.06 4.07 17.56
CA ALA A 104 15.94 4.79 16.95
C ALA A 104 16.35 5.85 15.90
N SER A 105 17.55 6.45 16.05
CA SER A 105 18.08 7.42 15.08
C SER A 105 18.35 6.79 13.71
N SER A 106 18.93 5.59 13.69
CA SER A 106 19.18 4.85 12.45
C SER A 106 17.89 4.43 11.78
N TRP A 107 16.90 3.96 12.55
CA TRP A 107 15.59 3.62 12.01
C TRP A 107 14.88 4.84 11.43
N ALA A 108 14.99 6.00 12.08
CA ALA A 108 14.42 7.24 11.57
C ALA A 108 15.05 7.65 10.23
N VAL A 109 16.37 7.52 10.06
CA VAL A 109 17.07 7.82 8.79
C VAL A 109 16.58 6.89 7.67
N ILE A 110 16.45 5.58 7.95
CA ILE A 110 15.99 4.58 6.99
C ILE A 110 14.54 4.91 6.55
N THR A 111 13.64 5.16 7.50
CA THR A 111 12.23 5.46 7.20
C THR A 111 12.06 6.80 6.49
N VAL A 112 12.89 7.81 6.76
CA VAL A 112 12.94 9.06 5.99
C VAL A 112 13.35 8.77 4.55
N GLY A 113 14.38 7.94 4.34
CA GLY A 113 14.80 7.51 3.00
C GLY A 113 13.65 6.90 2.21
N PHE A 114 12.95 5.93 2.81
CA PHE A 114 11.76 5.31 2.23
C PHE A 114 10.68 6.35 1.88
N GLY A 115 10.37 7.24 2.81
CA GLY A 115 9.35 8.27 2.63
C GLY A 115 9.68 9.26 1.51
N VAL A 116 10.93 9.72 1.43
CA VAL A 116 11.41 10.57 0.32
C VAL A 116 11.28 9.82 -1.00
N GLY A 117 11.67 8.55 -1.02
CA GLY A 117 11.49 7.68 -2.20
C GLY A 117 10.03 7.59 -2.64
N ALA A 118 9.10 7.41 -1.71
CA ALA A 118 7.66 7.34 -2.02
C ALA A 118 7.15 8.64 -2.67
N ILE A 119 7.56 9.81 -2.15
CA ILE A 119 7.23 11.10 -2.78
C ILE A 119 7.78 11.18 -4.21
N VAL A 120 9.04 10.81 -4.40
CA VAL A 120 9.66 10.81 -5.72
C VAL A 120 8.90 9.88 -6.66
N GLY A 121 8.49 8.70 -6.18
CA GLY A 121 7.68 7.75 -6.93
C GLY A 121 6.35 8.35 -7.40
N ASP A 122 5.61 9.01 -6.51
CA ASP A 122 4.35 9.67 -6.85
C ASP A 122 4.55 10.78 -7.90
N LEU A 123 5.60 11.59 -7.76
CA LEU A 123 5.94 12.63 -8.74
C LEU A 123 6.35 12.05 -10.09
N VAL A 124 7.02 10.90 -10.10
CA VAL A 124 7.40 10.20 -11.34
C VAL A 124 6.15 9.66 -12.04
N VAL A 125 5.22 9.02 -11.31
CA VAL A 125 3.98 8.46 -11.90
C VAL A 125 3.18 9.53 -12.64
N ILE A 126 3.04 10.73 -12.08
CA ILE A 126 2.28 11.83 -12.70
C ILE A 126 2.83 12.19 -14.09
N ARG A 127 4.12 11.99 -14.33
CA ARG A 127 4.81 12.32 -15.59
C ARG A 127 4.92 11.15 -16.56
N LEU A 128 4.69 9.93 -16.09
CA LEU A 128 4.83 8.74 -16.90
C LEU A 128 3.56 8.50 -17.74
N ARG A 129 3.75 8.34 -19.03
CA ARG A 129 2.71 7.83 -19.95
C ARG A 129 3.01 6.35 -20.21
N LEU A 130 2.43 5.48 -19.40
CA LEU A 130 2.70 4.06 -19.44
C LEU A 130 1.68 3.35 -20.34
N SER A 131 2.17 2.58 -21.30
CA SER A 131 1.32 1.72 -22.14
C SER A 131 0.81 0.47 -21.40
N ARG A 132 1.51 0.04 -20.33
CA ARG A 132 1.19 -1.16 -19.53
C ARG A 132 1.34 -0.87 -18.04
N PRO A 133 0.41 -0.10 -17.43
CA PRO A 133 0.53 0.34 -16.05
C PRO A 133 0.58 -0.83 -15.06
N MET A 134 -0.23 -1.86 -15.27
CA MET A 134 -0.28 -3.02 -14.38
C MET A 134 1.03 -3.81 -14.36
N LEU A 135 1.73 -3.94 -15.50
CA LEU A 135 3.03 -4.60 -15.54
C LEU A 135 4.07 -3.82 -14.75
N VAL A 136 4.10 -2.49 -14.91
CA VAL A 136 5.02 -1.60 -14.15
C VAL A 136 4.68 -1.62 -12.66
N SER A 137 3.40 -1.67 -12.30
CA SER A 137 2.95 -1.86 -10.92
C SER A 137 3.54 -3.16 -10.33
N CYS A 138 3.45 -4.29 -11.02
CA CYS A 138 4.04 -5.55 -10.55
C CYS A 138 5.58 -5.50 -10.49
N CYS A 139 6.26 -4.78 -11.39
CA CYS A 139 7.70 -4.52 -11.25
C CYS A 139 8.01 -3.74 -9.97
N GLY A 140 7.19 -2.72 -9.65
CA GLY A 140 7.25 -2.00 -8.39
C GLY A 140 7.10 -2.95 -7.19
N LEU A 141 6.11 -3.84 -7.22
CA LEU A 141 5.92 -4.84 -6.17
C LEU A 141 7.16 -5.73 -5.98
N ALA A 142 7.79 -6.19 -7.07
CA ALA A 142 8.98 -7.03 -6.99
C ALA A 142 10.16 -6.30 -6.32
N VAL A 143 10.38 -5.04 -6.67
CA VAL A 143 11.42 -4.19 -6.04
C VAL A 143 11.07 -3.88 -4.58
N ALA A 144 9.82 -3.50 -4.30
CA ALA A 144 9.33 -3.25 -2.95
C ALA A 144 9.49 -4.48 -2.03
N SER A 145 9.31 -5.67 -2.59
CA SER A 145 9.48 -6.95 -1.87
C SER A 145 10.92 -7.23 -1.41
N CYS A 146 11.91 -6.49 -1.92
CA CYS A 146 13.30 -6.57 -1.47
C CYS A 146 13.57 -5.74 -0.20
N GLN A 147 12.62 -4.96 0.29
CA GLN A 147 12.79 -4.06 1.43
C GLN A 147 13.34 -4.77 2.67
N ALA A 148 12.76 -5.92 3.04
CA ALA A 148 13.19 -6.65 4.23
C ALA A 148 14.64 -7.16 4.11
N LEU A 149 15.06 -7.60 2.92
CA LEU A 149 16.45 -7.98 2.65
C LEU A 149 17.40 -6.78 2.75
N ILE A 150 16.99 -5.63 2.23
CA ILE A 150 17.79 -4.38 2.29
C ILE A 150 17.98 -3.95 3.73
N VAL A 151 16.92 -3.91 4.52
CA VAL A 151 17.00 -3.52 5.95
C VAL A 151 17.85 -4.50 6.75
N GLY A 152 17.71 -5.81 6.50
CA GLY A 152 18.49 -6.86 7.15
C GLY A 152 19.89 -7.11 6.53
N SER A 153 20.40 -6.24 5.65
CA SER A 153 21.61 -6.50 4.87
C SER A 153 22.93 -6.33 5.65
N GLY A 154 22.91 -5.64 6.80
CA GLY A 154 24.11 -5.27 7.53
C GLY A 154 24.95 -4.17 6.87
N PHE A 155 24.43 -3.48 5.85
CA PHE A 155 25.09 -2.32 5.24
C PHE A 155 25.09 -1.11 6.19
N PRO A 156 25.96 -0.10 5.94
CA PRO A 156 25.90 1.18 6.65
C PRO A 156 24.51 1.83 6.49
N VAL A 157 24.01 2.49 7.55
CA VAL A 157 22.67 3.10 7.62
C VAL A 157 22.37 4.00 6.41
N ALA A 158 23.36 4.79 5.96
CA ALA A 158 23.18 5.66 4.79
C ALA A 158 22.90 4.86 3.49
N VAL A 159 23.53 3.70 3.33
CA VAL A 159 23.33 2.81 2.18
C VAL A 159 21.94 2.18 2.26
N ILE A 160 21.56 1.67 3.45
CA ILE A 160 20.22 1.12 3.68
C ILE A 160 19.17 2.18 3.37
N ALA A 161 19.30 3.40 3.86
CA ALA A 161 18.35 4.49 3.64
C ALA A 161 18.19 4.86 2.15
N VAL A 162 19.29 4.87 1.38
CA VAL A 162 19.22 5.12 -0.08
C VAL A 162 18.52 3.96 -0.80
N LEU A 163 18.87 2.73 -0.48
CA LEU A 163 18.24 1.55 -1.08
C LEU A 163 16.76 1.42 -0.67
N ASP A 164 16.45 1.75 0.58
CA ASP A 164 15.06 1.77 1.05
C ASP A 164 14.26 2.92 0.40
N GLY A 165 14.92 4.02 0.05
CA GLY A 165 14.36 5.05 -0.83
C GLY A 165 13.92 4.50 -2.19
N VAL A 166 14.71 3.59 -2.79
CA VAL A 166 14.32 2.91 -4.04
C VAL A 166 13.09 2.03 -3.82
N THR A 167 12.98 1.33 -2.69
CA THR A 167 11.77 0.56 -2.37
C THR A 167 10.56 1.47 -2.13
N GLY A 168 10.77 2.65 -1.56
CA GLY A 168 9.74 3.68 -1.43
C GLY A 168 9.17 4.14 -2.79
N VAL A 169 10.05 4.44 -3.76
CA VAL A 169 9.63 4.70 -5.16
C VAL A 169 8.81 3.54 -5.71
N ALA A 170 9.28 2.32 -5.51
CA ALA A 170 8.65 1.11 -6.03
C ALA A 170 7.26 0.85 -5.41
N VAL A 171 7.10 1.08 -4.12
CA VAL A 171 5.82 0.98 -3.40
C VAL A 171 4.82 1.99 -3.94
N SER A 172 5.25 3.24 -4.14
CA SER A 172 4.40 4.27 -4.71
C SER A 172 3.94 3.91 -6.13
N LEU A 173 4.87 3.48 -7.01
CA LEU A 173 4.54 2.98 -8.34
C LEU A 173 3.53 1.83 -8.30
N TYR A 174 3.74 0.87 -7.39
CA TYR A 174 2.85 -0.27 -7.24
C TYR A 174 1.42 0.15 -6.91
N PHE A 175 1.21 0.91 -5.84
CA PHE A 175 -0.14 1.27 -5.41
C PHE A 175 -0.82 2.26 -6.34
N THR A 176 -0.11 3.30 -6.80
CA THR A 176 -0.71 4.32 -7.67
C THR A 176 -1.12 3.74 -9.03
N LEU A 177 -0.29 2.87 -9.62
CA LEU A 177 -0.62 2.25 -10.90
C LEU A 177 -1.67 1.13 -10.76
N TRP A 178 -1.73 0.47 -9.62
CA TRP A 178 -2.81 -0.46 -9.30
C TRP A 178 -4.15 0.27 -9.25
N GLU A 179 -4.24 1.32 -8.44
CA GLU A 179 -5.45 2.13 -8.29
C GLU A 179 -5.89 2.74 -9.62
N LEU A 180 -4.95 3.28 -10.40
CA LEU A 180 -5.22 3.79 -11.74
C LEU A 180 -5.79 2.70 -12.66
N SER A 181 -5.23 1.48 -12.61
CA SER A 181 -5.71 0.35 -13.40
C SER A 181 -7.13 -0.06 -13.03
N LEU A 182 -7.46 -0.06 -11.73
CA LEU A 182 -8.84 -0.30 -11.26
C LEU A 182 -9.80 0.75 -11.79
N GLN A 183 -9.47 2.05 -11.62
CA GLN A 183 -10.32 3.15 -12.05
C GLN A 183 -10.55 3.17 -13.57
N GLN A 184 -9.55 2.78 -14.36
CA GLN A 184 -9.67 2.74 -15.82
C GLN A 184 -10.49 1.55 -16.34
N HIS A 185 -10.40 0.38 -15.71
CA HIS A 185 -10.91 -0.87 -16.29
C HIS A 185 -12.14 -1.45 -15.57
N ILE A 186 -12.48 -0.94 -14.40
CA ILE A 186 -13.67 -1.37 -13.67
C ILE A 186 -14.80 -0.37 -13.91
N PRO A 187 -16.01 -0.83 -14.31
CA PRO A 187 -17.16 0.05 -14.49
C PRO A 187 -17.48 0.83 -13.20
N PRO A 188 -17.89 2.12 -13.30
CA PRO A 188 -18.24 2.92 -12.13
C PRO A 188 -19.25 2.26 -11.17
N ALA A 189 -20.22 1.50 -11.70
CA ALA A 189 -21.19 0.78 -10.91
C ALA A 189 -20.62 -0.40 -10.09
N ALA A 190 -19.41 -0.89 -10.42
CA ALA A 190 -18.77 -2.01 -9.77
C ALA A 190 -17.54 -1.60 -8.93
N ILE A 191 -17.00 -0.39 -9.14
CA ILE A 191 -15.72 0.04 -8.53
C ILE A 191 -15.78 -0.02 -7.01
N SER A 192 -16.85 0.46 -6.36
CA SER A 192 -16.99 0.45 -4.90
C SER A 192 -16.97 -0.97 -4.32
N ARG A 193 -17.59 -1.93 -5.02
CA ARG A 193 -17.60 -3.34 -4.61
C ARG A 193 -16.21 -3.97 -4.74
N VAL A 194 -15.49 -3.70 -5.84
CA VAL A 194 -14.11 -4.18 -6.04
C VAL A 194 -13.17 -3.55 -5.02
N SER A 195 -13.28 -2.24 -4.75
CA SER A 195 -12.49 -1.54 -3.75
C SER A 195 -12.73 -2.06 -2.32
N SER A 196 -13.91 -2.59 -2.01
CA SER A 196 -14.16 -3.24 -0.72
C SER A 196 -13.31 -4.50 -0.54
N TYR A 197 -13.11 -5.29 -1.61
CA TYR A 197 -12.20 -6.44 -1.59
C TYR A 197 -10.74 -6.01 -1.54
N ASP A 198 -10.38 -4.93 -2.21
CA ASP A 198 -9.04 -4.34 -2.14
C ASP A 198 -8.71 -3.90 -0.71
N TYR A 199 -9.63 -3.20 -0.06
CA TYR A 199 -9.47 -2.82 1.35
C TYR A 199 -9.35 -4.02 2.28
N LEU A 200 -10.13 -5.08 2.05
CA LEU A 200 -10.04 -6.32 2.84
C LEU A 200 -8.67 -7.00 2.63
N ALA A 201 -8.20 -7.08 1.38
CA ALA A 201 -6.90 -7.67 1.04
C ALA A 201 -5.72 -6.86 1.58
N SER A 202 -5.87 -5.55 1.71
CA SER A 202 -4.85 -4.63 2.25
C SER A 202 -5.01 -4.41 3.75
N GLY A 203 -5.85 -3.45 4.15
CA GLY A 203 -6.03 -3.03 5.53
C GLY A 203 -6.55 -4.13 6.46
N GLY A 204 -7.40 -5.05 5.93
CA GLY A 204 -7.94 -6.16 6.70
C GLY A 204 -6.91 -7.24 7.03
N LEU A 205 -5.93 -7.49 6.17
CA LEU A 205 -4.91 -8.53 6.38
C LEU A 205 -3.61 -7.98 7.03
N MET A 206 -3.35 -6.69 6.98
CA MET A 206 -2.16 -6.09 7.58
C MET A 206 -1.97 -6.43 9.07
N PRO A 207 -3.02 -6.41 9.94
CA PRO A 207 -2.85 -6.80 11.35
C PRO A 207 -2.36 -8.22 11.55
N VAL A 208 -2.69 -9.13 10.62
CA VAL A 208 -2.22 -10.52 10.68
C VAL A 208 -0.69 -10.58 10.53
N GLY A 209 -0.16 -9.86 9.54
CA GLY A 209 1.29 -9.76 9.33
C GLY A 209 2.01 -9.16 10.55
N LEU A 210 1.49 -8.05 11.07
CA LEU A 210 2.06 -7.40 12.25
C LEU A 210 2.05 -8.32 13.48
N ALA A 211 0.96 -9.08 13.69
CA ALA A 211 0.85 -10.02 14.79
C ALA A 211 1.80 -11.22 14.67
N LEU A 212 2.12 -11.65 13.45
CA LEU A 212 3.02 -12.76 13.19
C LEU A 212 4.50 -12.37 13.31
N ALA A 213 4.85 -11.09 13.24
CA ALA A 213 6.23 -10.62 13.24
C ALA A 213 7.02 -11.06 14.47
N GLY A 214 6.49 -10.85 15.68
CA GLY A 214 7.14 -11.24 16.93
C GLY A 214 7.29 -12.76 17.08
N PRO A 215 6.23 -13.57 16.94
CA PRO A 215 6.34 -15.03 16.94
C PRO A 215 7.31 -15.58 15.91
N ALA A 216 7.36 -15.03 14.70
CA ALA A 216 8.30 -15.45 13.66
C ALA A 216 9.75 -15.12 14.05
N GLU A 217 10.00 -13.93 14.59
CA GLU A 217 11.31 -13.54 15.09
C GLU A 217 11.77 -14.44 16.25
N ALA A 218 10.88 -14.73 17.18
CA ALA A 218 11.20 -15.60 18.30
C ALA A 218 11.50 -17.05 17.89
N ALA A 219 10.85 -17.56 16.83
CA ALA A 219 11.03 -18.91 16.34
C ALA A 219 12.24 -19.10 15.43
N PHE A 220 12.52 -18.14 14.56
CA PHE A 220 13.50 -18.27 13.48
C PHE A 220 14.67 -17.28 13.60
N GLY A 221 14.55 -16.27 14.47
CA GLY A 221 15.49 -15.17 14.58
C GLY A 221 15.21 -14.05 13.58
N LEU A 222 15.78 -12.88 13.87
CA LEU A 222 15.50 -11.63 13.18
C LEU A 222 15.86 -11.68 11.68
N HIS A 223 17.10 -12.01 11.35
CA HIS A 223 17.58 -12.05 9.96
C HIS A 223 16.88 -13.12 9.12
N ALA A 224 16.66 -14.32 9.69
CA ALA A 224 15.97 -15.39 8.97
C ALA A 224 14.53 -14.98 8.65
N THR A 225 13.85 -14.28 9.57
CA THR A 225 12.50 -13.75 9.35
C THR A 225 12.49 -12.70 8.25
N LEU A 226 13.40 -11.72 8.28
CA LEU A 226 13.54 -10.69 7.23
C LEU A 226 13.85 -11.31 5.86
N HIS A 227 14.74 -12.29 5.80
CA HIS A 227 15.04 -13.00 4.55
C HIS A 227 13.82 -13.81 4.05
N ALA A 228 13.11 -14.49 4.94
CA ALA A 228 11.91 -15.24 4.59
C ALA A 228 10.82 -14.33 4.00
N MET A 229 10.65 -13.11 4.53
CA MET A 229 9.72 -12.11 3.98
C MET A 229 10.02 -11.84 2.50
N THR A 230 11.28 -11.60 2.16
CA THR A 230 11.71 -11.38 0.77
C THR A 230 11.53 -12.64 -0.09
N LEU A 231 11.92 -13.82 0.44
CA LEU A 231 11.80 -15.10 -0.26
C LEU A 231 10.36 -15.51 -0.54
N ILE A 232 9.40 -15.02 0.22
CA ILE A 232 7.97 -15.22 -0.05
C ILE A 232 7.46 -14.19 -1.05
N ALA A 233 7.75 -12.91 -0.83
CA ALA A 233 7.13 -11.82 -1.57
C ALA A 233 7.69 -11.67 -2.99
N VAL A 234 9.01 -11.81 -3.20
CA VAL A 234 9.64 -11.64 -4.52
C VAL A 234 9.17 -12.68 -5.54
N PRO A 235 9.22 -14.00 -5.25
CA PRO A 235 8.72 -14.99 -6.20
C PRO A 235 7.26 -14.79 -6.55
N PHE A 236 6.46 -14.37 -5.57
CA PHE A 236 5.04 -14.08 -5.78
C PHE A 236 4.85 -12.89 -6.74
N ALA A 237 5.59 -11.80 -6.56
CA ALA A 237 5.56 -10.65 -7.47
C ALA A 237 6.01 -11.05 -8.89
N LEU A 238 7.02 -11.91 -9.02
CA LEU A 238 7.49 -12.41 -10.32
C LEU A 238 6.44 -13.29 -11.02
N VAL A 239 5.72 -14.12 -10.26
CA VAL A 239 4.60 -14.91 -10.80
C VAL A 239 3.49 -13.98 -11.32
N LEU A 240 3.14 -12.92 -10.59
CA LEU A 240 2.16 -11.93 -11.06
C LEU A 240 2.61 -11.26 -12.36
N MET A 241 3.88 -10.88 -12.47
CA MET A 241 4.45 -10.31 -13.70
C MET A 241 4.41 -11.28 -14.87
N ALA A 242 4.47 -12.59 -14.62
CA ALA A 242 4.43 -13.62 -15.67
C ALA A 242 3.01 -13.86 -16.21
N LEU A 243 1.96 -13.48 -15.49
CA LEU A 243 0.58 -13.71 -15.90
C LEU A 243 0.24 -12.98 -17.21
N PRO A 244 -0.30 -13.69 -18.23
CA PRO A 244 -0.70 -13.05 -19.49
C PRO A 244 -1.73 -11.93 -19.29
N ALA A 245 -2.66 -12.08 -18.32
CA ALA A 245 -3.67 -11.10 -18.03
C ALA A 245 -3.09 -9.77 -17.50
N VAL A 246 -1.98 -9.82 -16.74
CA VAL A 246 -1.23 -8.64 -16.28
C VAL A 246 -0.46 -8.00 -17.42
N ARG A 247 0.21 -8.80 -18.26
CA ARG A 247 1.01 -8.31 -19.39
C ARG A 247 0.17 -7.70 -20.49
N ALA A 248 -1.03 -8.21 -20.70
CA ALA A 248 -1.94 -7.76 -21.77
C ALA A 248 -2.69 -6.47 -21.41
N LEU A 249 -2.78 -6.11 -20.11
CA LEU A 249 -3.52 -4.93 -19.68
C LEU A 249 -2.82 -3.66 -20.16
N ARG A 250 -3.45 -2.94 -21.09
CA ARG A 250 -2.97 -1.67 -21.64
C ARG A 250 -3.71 -0.51 -20.99
N ALA A 251 -3.02 0.63 -20.84
CA ALA A 251 -3.70 1.86 -20.47
C ALA A 251 -4.80 2.17 -21.49
N LEU A 252 -5.95 2.60 -21.01
CA LEU A 252 -6.95 3.21 -21.88
C LEU A 252 -6.45 4.60 -22.21
N ASP A 253 -6.33 4.92 -23.51
CA ASP A 253 -5.97 6.26 -23.95
C ASP A 253 -6.97 7.24 -23.35
N ALA A 254 -6.46 8.33 -22.75
CA ALA A 254 -7.34 9.40 -22.28
C ALA A 254 -8.22 9.81 -23.46
N VAL A 255 -9.52 9.67 -23.34
CA VAL A 255 -10.47 10.18 -24.34
C VAL A 255 -10.12 11.63 -24.56
N PRO A 256 -9.81 12.09 -25.80
CA PRO A 256 -9.57 13.48 -26.05
C PRO A 256 -10.77 14.26 -25.51
N ALA A 257 -10.52 15.27 -24.67
CA ALA A 257 -11.59 16.17 -24.25
C ALA A 257 -12.34 16.60 -25.52
N ALA A 258 -13.64 16.34 -25.56
CA ALA A 258 -14.47 16.78 -26.67
C ALA A 258 -14.30 18.30 -26.85
N PRO A 259 -14.20 18.79 -28.09
CA PRO A 259 -13.95 20.18 -28.38
C PRO A 259 -15.06 21.11 -27.88
#